data_dd26dd79b1930bcf25e24df6ce81d2f0
#
_entry.id   dd26dd79b1930bcf25e24df6ce81d2f0
#
_cell.length_a   1.000
_cell.length_b   1.000
_cell.length_c   1.000
_cell.angle_alpha   90.00
_cell.angle_beta   90.00
_cell.angle_gamma   90.00
#
_symmetry.space_group_name_H-M   'P 1'
#
loop_
_entity.id
_entity.type
_entity.pdbx_description
1 polymer ?
#
loop_
_entity_poly.entity_id
_entity_poly.type
_entity_poly.pdbx_seq_one_letter_code
_entity_poly.pdbx_strand_id
1 'polypeptide(L)'
;MASPLMIRASAVGAVLGLSKFQSPLTLYHRMRGEIPEQPDNELLKEGRYFEDAIARIAADKFGFELRQGLDHPVGEIDEGMGWLLTDGEILNGHPDRYFVIDGKVGVLEIKQTRYGEVGHGGWGDPGTDQVPDDYWFQVQTYIYLAMKNPEMFDLPVADYGLLAAHMNSGTELYKIQHDKQVIEKVREECFEFVQRVKDGNPPDPQDEADARNRWAVREKNPIGCDIGVVE
;
A
#
# COMPACT_ATOMS: atom_id res chain seq x y z
N MET A 1 22.77 4.74 -17.63
CA MET A 1 21.53 4.05 -18.07
C MET A 1 20.38 4.73 -17.38
N ALA A 2 19.28 5.03 -18.04
CA ALA A 2 18.08 5.56 -17.37
C ALA A 2 17.55 4.51 -16.39
N SER A 3 17.14 4.94 -15.19
CA SER A 3 16.51 4.04 -14.22
C SER A 3 15.27 3.38 -14.84
N PRO A 4 15.01 2.11 -14.56
CA PRO A 4 13.84 1.42 -15.09
C PRO A 4 12.57 2.17 -14.67
N LEU A 5 11.62 2.27 -15.57
CA LEU A 5 10.32 2.87 -15.29
C LEU A 5 9.52 1.87 -14.44
N MET A 6 9.20 2.24 -13.20
CA MET A 6 8.55 1.36 -12.23
C MET A 6 7.28 2.01 -11.68
N ILE A 7 6.33 1.19 -11.28
CA ILE A 7 5.10 1.60 -10.60
C ILE A 7 5.31 1.53 -9.08
N ARG A 8 5.05 2.63 -8.39
CA ARG A 8 5.05 2.64 -6.93
C ARG A 8 3.83 1.89 -6.39
N ALA A 9 3.98 1.17 -5.29
CA ALA A 9 2.87 0.45 -4.65
C ALA A 9 1.65 1.36 -4.41
N SER A 10 1.87 2.61 -3.99
CA SER A 10 0.82 3.61 -3.80
C SER A 10 0.12 4.06 -5.10
N ALA A 11 0.72 3.79 -6.26
CA ALA A 11 0.15 4.12 -7.57
C ALA A 11 -0.55 2.94 -8.25
N VAL A 12 -0.46 1.73 -7.68
CA VAL A 12 -1.13 0.53 -8.23
C VAL A 12 -2.62 0.75 -8.37
N GLY A 13 -3.28 1.33 -7.37
CA GLY A 13 -4.70 1.68 -7.46
C GLY A 13 -5.04 2.59 -8.64
N ALA A 14 -4.12 3.50 -9.01
CA ALA A 14 -4.30 4.35 -10.20
C ALA A 14 -4.13 3.57 -11.51
N VAL A 15 -3.16 2.65 -11.60
CA VAL A 15 -3.02 1.75 -12.77
C VAL A 15 -4.28 0.95 -13.01
N LEU A 16 -4.89 0.43 -11.92
CA LEU A 16 -6.09 -0.38 -11.94
C LEU A 16 -7.40 0.42 -12.12
N GLY A 17 -7.32 1.77 -12.13
CA GLY A 17 -8.49 2.64 -12.22
C GLY A 17 -9.35 2.67 -10.94
N LEU A 18 -8.80 2.27 -9.80
CA LEU A 18 -9.48 2.19 -8.50
C LEU A 18 -9.23 3.40 -7.60
N SER A 19 -8.20 4.18 -7.90
CA SER A 19 -7.86 5.36 -7.11
C SER A 19 -8.86 6.49 -7.35
N LYS A 20 -9.34 7.08 -6.26
CA LYS A 20 -10.21 8.28 -6.29
C LYS A 20 -9.41 9.57 -6.56
N PHE A 21 -8.09 9.50 -6.43
CA PHE A 21 -7.21 10.68 -6.49
C PHE A 21 -6.49 10.81 -7.82
N GLN A 22 -6.34 9.73 -8.56
CA GLN A 22 -5.56 9.70 -9.79
C GLN A 22 -6.10 8.63 -10.75
N SER A 23 -6.49 9.05 -11.96
CA SER A 23 -6.87 8.12 -13.02
C SER A 23 -5.64 7.48 -13.69
N PRO A 24 -5.80 6.36 -14.40
CA PRO A 24 -4.73 5.78 -15.22
C PRO A 24 -4.15 6.78 -16.23
N LEU A 25 -5.00 7.57 -16.87
CA LEU A 25 -4.58 8.59 -17.83
C LEU A 25 -3.73 9.69 -17.17
N THR A 26 -4.12 10.14 -15.99
CA THR A 26 -3.33 11.13 -15.23
C THR A 26 -1.97 10.56 -14.81
N LEU A 27 -1.93 9.30 -14.34
CA LEU A 27 -0.67 8.62 -14.00
C LEU A 27 0.24 8.50 -15.23
N TYR A 28 -0.32 8.10 -16.39
CA TYR A 28 0.41 8.00 -17.65
C TYR A 28 1.12 9.31 -18.01
N HIS A 29 0.39 10.43 -17.98
CA HIS A 29 0.96 11.73 -18.32
C HIS A 29 2.03 12.19 -17.31
N ARG A 30 1.89 11.86 -16.01
CA ARG A 30 2.92 12.12 -14.99
C ARG A 30 4.18 11.31 -15.25
N MET A 31 4.05 10.02 -15.51
CA MET A 31 5.21 9.16 -15.78
C MET A 31 5.98 9.55 -17.03
N ARG A 32 5.32 10.22 -17.98
CA ARG A 32 5.95 10.81 -19.15
C ARG A 32 6.53 12.22 -18.91
N GLY A 33 6.31 12.77 -17.72
CA GLY A 33 6.70 14.16 -17.41
C GLY A 33 5.90 15.23 -18.16
N GLU A 34 4.74 14.87 -18.71
CA GLU A 34 3.87 15.79 -19.49
C GLU A 34 3.00 16.66 -18.59
N ILE A 35 2.77 16.23 -17.37
CA ILE A 35 2.13 17.02 -16.31
C ILE A 35 2.98 16.97 -15.04
N PRO A 36 3.00 18.05 -14.24
CA PRO A 36 3.79 18.07 -13.01
C PRO A 36 3.31 17.05 -11.99
N GLU A 37 4.20 16.65 -11.11
CA GLU A 37 3.85 15.94 -9.88
C GLU A 37 2.81 16.75 -9.10
N GLN A 38 1.94 16.05 -8.37
CA GLN A 38 0.98 16.76 -7.52
C GLN A 38 1.74 17.58 -6.49
N PRO A 39 1.49 18.91 -6.42
CA PRO A 39 2.19 19.74 -5.46
C PRO A 39 1.83 19.28 -4.04
N ASP A 40 2.83 19.31 -3.18
CA ASP A 40 2.65 19.04 -1.77
C ASP A 40 1.67 20.05 -1.16
N ASN A 41 0.61 19.58 -0.54
CA ASN A 41 -0.38 20.43 0.11
C ASN A 41 -0.38 20.19 1.62
N GLU A 42 -1.06 21.06 2.38
CA GLU A 42 -1.10 20.97 3.84
C GLU A 42 -1.67 19.63 4.34
N LEU A 43 -2.68 19.07 3.64
CA LEU A 43 -3.25 17.77 4.00
C LEU A 43 -2.24 16.63 3.89
N LEU A 44 -1.43 16.62 2.83
CA LEU A 44 -0.37 15.62 2.66
C LEU A 44 0.73 15.78 3.70
N LYS A 45 1.07 17.03 4.06
CA LYS A 45 2.03 17.31 5.13
C LYS A 45 1.51 16.87 6.49
N GLU A 46 0.27 17.24 6.82
CA GLU A 46 -0.36 16.78 8.05
C GLU A 46 -0.41 15.26 8.14
N GLY A 47 -0.77 14.57 7.03
CA GLY A 47 -0.74 13.10 6.97
C GLY A 47 0.60 12.54 7.45
N ARG A 48 1.69 13.02 6.87
CA ARG A 48 3.06 12.60 7.26
C ARG A 48 3.40 12.90 8.73
N TYR A 49 2.95 14.03 9.27
CA TYR A 49 3.16 14.35 10.69
C TYR A 49 2.41 13.40 11.64
N PHE A 50 1.25 12.91 11.22
CA PHE A 50 0.45 11.99 12.04
C PHE A 50 0.83 10.52 11.90
N GLU A 51 1.56 10.12 10.85
CA GLU A 51 1.93 8.73 10.60
C GLU A 51 2.62 8.07 11.81
N ASP A 52 3.63 8.73 12.40
CA ASP A 52 4.34 8.18 13.57
C ASP A 52 3.42 8.03 14.80
N ALA A 53 2.55 9.00 15.04
CA ALA A 53 1.60 8.94 16.14
C ALA A 53 0.57 7.83 15.94
N ILE A 54 0.03 7.69 14.74
CA ILE A 54 -0.95 6.63 14.41
C ILE A 54 -0.30 5.25 14.53
N ALA A 55 0.93 5.09 14.02
CA ALA A 55 1.67 3.84 14.13
C ALA A 55 1.88 3.41 15.59
N ARG A 56 2.28 4.34 16.46
CA ARG A 56 2.46 4.08 17.90
C ARG A 56 1.15 3.74 18.59
N ILE A 57 0.07 4.47 18.30
CA ILE A 57 -1.27 4.18 18.84
C ILE A 57 -1.71 2.78 18.41
N ALA A 58 -1.49 2.40 17.15
CA ALA A 58 -1.82 1.05 16.67
C ALA A 58 -0.99 -0.01 17.39
N ALA A 59 0.32 0.18 17.52
CA ALA A 59 1.20 -0.76 18.21
C ALA A 59 0.81 -0.94 19.69
N ASP A 60 0.54 0.14 20.39
CA ASP A 60 0.12 0.11 21.80
C ASP A 60 -1.25 -0.54 21.97
N LYS A 61 -2.23 -0.17 21.10
CA LYS A 61 -3.60 -0.67 21.18
C LYS A 61 -3.71 -2.17 20.86
N PHE A 62 -2.90 -2.65 19.91
CA PHE A 62 -3.01 -4.01 19.39
C PHE A 62 -1.83 -4.92 19.78
N GLY A 63 -0.88 -4.42 20.57
CA GLY A 63 0.13 -5.23 21.26
C GLY A 63 1.21 -5.80 20.33
N PHE A 64 1.69 -5.06 19.33
CA PHE A 64 2.79 -5.50 18.47
C PHE A 64 4.03 -4.59 18.57
N GLU A 65 5.21 -5.15 18.28
CA GLU A 65 6.44 -4.37 18.19
C GLU A 65 6.42 -3.54 16.89
N LEU A 66 6.62 -2.23 17.02
CA LEU A 66 6.72 -1.30 15.90
C LEU A 66 8.18 -1.09 15.51
N ARG A 67 8.49 -1.20 14.21
CA ARG A 67 9.79 -0.85 13.64
C ARG A 67 9.64 0.28 12.64
N GLN A 68 10.48 1.31 12.76
CA GLN A 68 10.46 2.49 11.88
C GLN A 68 11.14 2.24 10.54
N GLY A 69 12.04 1.29 10.46
CA GLY A 69 12.81 0.89 9.30
C GLY A 69 13.60 -0.35 9.63
N LEU A 70 14.37 -0.81 8.68
CA LEU A 70 15.28 -1.92 8.91
C LEU A 70 16.56 -1.37 9.54
N ASP A 71 16.94 -1.85 10.72
CA ASP A 71 18.20 -1.53 11.38
C ASP A 71 19.40 -2.17 10.64
N HIS A 72 19.38 -2.21 9.31
CA HIS A 72 20.43 -2.83 8.52
C HIS A 72 21.21 -1.83 7.67
N PRO A 73 22.56 -1.86 7.70
CA PRO A 73 23.42 -0.86 7.06
C PRO A 73 23.59 -1.02 5.54
N VAL A 74 22.74 -1.77 4.85
CA VAL A 74 22.89 -2.03 3.41
C VAL A 74 21.85 -1.28 2.62
N GLY A 75 22.16 -0.03 2.28
CA GLY A 75 21.38 0.82 1.37
C GLY A 75 21.47 2.29 1.78
N GLU A 76 21.55 3.18 0.80
CA GLU A 76 21.42 4.62 1.05
C GLU A 76 20.04 4.92 1.59
N ILE A 77 19.98 5.40 2.83
CA ILE A 77 18.77 5.92 3.46
C ILE A 77 18.46 7.24 2.77
N ASP A 78 17.39 7.31 2.01
CA ASP A 78 16.79 8.60 1.67
C ASP A 78 16.19 9.16 2.96
N GLU A 79 16.81 10.21 3.51
CA GLU A 79 16.42 10.79 4.80
C GLU A 79 14.95 11.16 4.79
N GLY A 80 14.10 10.30 5.33
CA GLY A 80 12.66 10.51 5.54
C GLY A 80 11.70 9.54 4.87
N MET A 81 12.14 8.61 3.97
CA MET A 81 11.23 7.74 3.22
C MET A 81 11.34 6.23 3.51
N GLY A 82 12.15 5.79 4.46
CA GLY A 82 12.29 4.35 4.74
C GLY A 82 12.99 3.57 3.61
N TRP A 83 12.99 2.24 3.70
CA TRP A 83 13.66 1.38 2.73
C TRP A 83 12.81 1.17 1.47
N LEU A 84 13.42 1.39 0.30
CA LEU A 84 12.81 1.08 -0.98
C LEU A 84 12.82 -0.44 -1.21
N LEU A 85 11.66 -1.05 -1.16
CA LEU A 85 11.46 -2.41 -1.61
C LEU A 85 11.22 -2.43 -3.13
N THR A 86 11.76 -3.43 -3.83
CA THR A 86 11.59 -3.55 -5.27
C THR A 86 11.58 -5.01 -5.72
N ASP A 87 10.84 -5.32 -6.78
CA ASP A 87 10.96 -6.61 -7.46
C ASP A 87 12.06 -6.62 -8.54
N GLY A 88 12.75 -5.48 -8.72
CA GLY A 88 13.80 -5.32 -9.73
C GLY A 88 13.30 -5.16 -11.17
N GLU A 89 11.99 -5.27 -11.39
CA GLU A 89 11.38 -5.29 -12.72
C GLU A 89 10.38 -4.17 -12.95
N ILE A 90 9.29 -4.15 -12.18
CA ILE A 90 8.13 -3.29 -12.46
C ILE A 90 7.56 -2.58 -11.24
N LEU A 91 7.72 -3.15 -10.04
CA LEU A 91 7.14 -2.63 -8.82
C LEU A 91 8.19 -2.18 -7.82
N ASN A 92 7.92 -1.07 -7.17
CA ASN A 92 8.67 -0.62 -6.01
C ASN A 92 7.76 0.05 -4.97
N GLY A 93 8.29 0.30 -3.79
CA GLY A 93 7.54 1.02 -2.77
C GLY A 93 8.26 1.15 -1.44
N HIS A 94 7.76 2.09 -0.65
CA HIS A 94 8.21 2.35 0.71
C HIS A 94 7.01 2.15 1.64
N PRO A 95 6.93 1.02 2.39
CA PRO A 95 5.96 0.89 3.48
C PRO A 95 6.19 1.96 4.54
N ASP A 96 5.12 2.48 5.13
CA ASP A 96 5.24 3.52 6.14
C ASP A 96 6.01 3.03 7.37
N ARG A 97 5.74 1.79 7.81
CA ARG A 97 6.40 1.13 8.96
C ARG A 97 6.40 -0.38 8.77
N TYR A 98 7.02 -1.05 9.74
CA TYR A 98 7.00 -2.50 9.88
C TYR A 98 6.52 -2.90 11.27
N PHE A 99 5.88 -4.05 11.37
CA PHE A 99 5.48 -4.66 12.64
C PHE A 99 6.23 -5.97 12.90
N VAL A 100 6.36 -6.38 14.15
CA VAL A 100 6.78 -7.74 14.51
C VAL A 100 5.71 -8.39 15.37
N ILE A 101 5.20 -9.53 14.92
CA ILE A 101 4.26 -10.39 15.64
C ILE A 101 4.75 -11.83 15.49
N ASP A 102 4.78 -12.59 16.59
CA ASP A 102 5.17 -14.00 16.62
C ASP A 102 6.53 -14.29 15.93
N GLY A 103 7.49 -13.37 16.07
CA GLY A 103 8.82 -13.51 15.48
C GLY A 103 8.86 -13.37 13.97
N LYS A 104 7.83 -12.84 13.34
CA LYS A 104 7.79 -12.48 11.92
C LYS A 104 7.68 -10.97 11.76
N VAL A 105 8.38 -10.45 10.76
CA VAL A 105 8.28 -9.05 10.37
C VAL A 105 7.30 -8.89 9.21
N GLY A 106 6.43 -7.88 9.26
CA GLY A 106 5.49 -7.56 8.20
C GLY A 106 5.37 -6.06 7.94
N VAL A 107 4.73 -5.70 6.85
CA VAL A 107 4.54 -4.31 6.43
C VAL A 107 3.33 -3.70 7.11
N LEU A 108 3.46 -2.45 7.56
CA LEU A 108 2.38 -1.66 8.15
C LEU A 108 2.17 -0.40 7.30
N GLU A 109 1.00 -0.29 6.73
CA GLU A 109 0.53 0.92 6.04
C GLU A 109 -0.33 1.75 6.98
N ILE A 110 -0.22 3.08 6.88
CA ILE A 110 -0.90 4.02 7.76
C ILE A 110 -1.80 4.94 6.93
N LYS A 111 -3.05 5.08 7.35
CA LYS A 111 -3.99 5.99 6.71
C LYS A 111 -4.66 6.89 7.73
N GLN A 112 -4.56 8.19 7.50
CA GLN A 112 -5.41 9.16 8.18
C GLN A 112 -6.63 9.43 7.31
N THR A 113 -7.82 9.13 7.83
CA THR A 113 -9.06 9.36 7.10
C THR A 113 -9.99 10.25 7.92
N ARG A 114 -10.09 11.52 7.54
CA ARG A 114 -10.90 12.53 8.27
C ARG A 114 -12.40 12.20 8.32
N TYR A 115 -12.86 11.40 7.38
CA TYR A 115 -14.27 11.01 7.24
C TYR A 115 -14.43 9.50 7.15
N GLY A 116 -13.38 8.76 7.52
CA GLY A 116 -13.45 7.30 7.60
C GLY A 116 -14.32 6.87 8.76
N GLU A 117 -15.24 5.96 8.48
CA GLU A 117 -16.12 5.36 9.47
C GLU A 117 -16.26 3.89 9.14
N VAL A 118 -16.19 3.04 10.17
CA VAL A 118 -16.44 1.60 10.03
C VAL A 118 -17.84 1.38 9.44
N GLY A 119 -17.94 0.54 8.42
CA GLY A 119 -19.18 0.28 7.68
C GLY A 119 -19.46 1.25 6.52
N HIS A 120 -18.63 2.27 6.31
CA HIS A 120 -18.80 3.25 5.26
C HIS A 120 -17.56 3.41 4.37
N GLY A 121 -17.75 3.78 3.10
CA GLY A 121 -16.66 4.13 2.19
C GLY A 121 -15.67 3.01 1.88
N GLY A 122 -16.08 1.76 2.03
CA GLY A 122 -15.24 0.58 1.82
C GLY A 122 -14.53 0.08 3.09
N TRP A 123 -14.70 0.74 4.24
CA TRP A 123 -14.20 0.29 5.53
C TRP A 123 -15.20 -0.66 6.18
N GLY A 124 -14.82 -1.91 6.38
CA GLY A 124 -15.61 -2.90 7.12
C GLY A 124 -15.17 -3.03 8.57
N ASP A 125 -15.47 -4.18 9.18
CA ASP A 125 -15.13 -4.43 10.57
C ASP A 125 -13.60 -4.47 10.79
N PRO A 126 -13.09 -3.88 11.88
CA PRO A 126 -11.68 -4.00 12.27
C PRO A 126 -11.24 -5.48 12.40
N GLY A 127 -9.99 -5.74 12.09
CA GLY A 127 -9.44 -7.10 12.07
C GLY A 127 -9.69 -7.87 10.77
N THR A 128 -10.60 -7.41 9.91
CA THR A 128 -10.83 -7.99 8.57
C THR A 128 -9.91 -7.37 7.52
N ASP A 129 -10.04 -7.80 6.27
CA ASP A 129 -9.39 -7.17 5.10
C ASP A 129 -10.32 -6.18 4.36
N GLN A 130 -11.45 -5.81 4.97
CA GLN A 130 -12.45 -4.93 4.38
C GLN A 130 -12.01 -3.46 4.45
N VAL A 131 -11.16 -3.08 3.54
CA VAL A 131 -10.65 -1.71 3.36
C VAL A 131 -10.93 -1.24 1.93
N PRO A 132 -10.85 0.07 1.63
CA PRO A 132 -10.94 0.55 0.26
C PRO A 132 -9.98 -0.18 -0.68
N ASP A 133 -10.43 -0.49 -1.90
CA ASP A 133 -9.70 -1.37 -2.82
C ASP A 133 -8.31 -0.83 -3.18
N ASP A 134 -8.15 0.47 -3.37
CA ASP A 134 -6.86 1.10 -3.66
C ASP A 134 -5.84 0.85 -2.53
N TYR A 135 -6.26 0.93 -1.28
CA TYR A 135 -5.40 0.62 -0.12
C TYR A 135 -5.13 -0.88 0.01
N TRP A 136 -6.12 -1.72 -0.30
CA TRP A 136 -5.93 -3.16 -0.29
C TRP A 136 -4.84 -3.59 -1.28
N PHE A 137 -4.92 -3.09 -2.52
CA PHE A 137 -3.91 -3.38 -3.55
C PHE A 137 -2.53 -2.79 -3.21
N GLN A 138 -2.48 -1.64 -2.58
CA GLN A 138 -1.23 -1.06 -2.09
C GLN A 138 -0.56 -1.98 -1.08
N VAL A 139 -1.29 -2.47 -0.07
CA VAL A 139 -0.75 -3.37 0.97
C VAL A 139 -0.37 -4.72 0.37
N GLN A 140 -1.18 -5.31 -0.53
CA GLN A 140 -0.82 -6.52 -1.27
C GLN A 140 0.53 -6.38 -1.99
N THR A 141 0.75 -5.23 -2.61
CA THR A 141 2.01 -4.94 -3.31
C THR A 141 3.17 -4.86 -2.31
N TYR A 142 3.00 -4.22 -1.17
CA TYR A 142 4.03 -4.17 -0.14
C TYR A 142 4.37 -5.54 0.45
N ILE A 143 3.37 -6.39 0.71
CA ILE A 143 3.60 -7.76 1.18
C ILE A 143 4.46 -8.53 0.16
N TYR A 144 4.06 -8.47 -1.11
CA TYR A 144 4.81 -9.09 -2.19
C TYR A 144 6.26 -8.60 -2.26
N LEU A 145 6.46 -7.29 -2.22
CA LEU A 145 7.80 -6.69 -2.26
C LEU A 145 8.64 -7.10 -1.05
N ALA A 146 8.07 -7.14 0.15
CA ALA A 146 8.78 -7.61 1.34
C ALA A 146 9.18 -9.08 1.20
N MET A 147 8.28 -9.94 0.71
CA MET A 147 8.57 -11.36 0.47
C MET A 147 9.61 -11.59 -0.64
N LYS A 148 9.79 -10.63 -1.56
CA LYS A 148 10.82 -10.66 -2.61
C LYS A 148 12.19 -10.18 -2.15
N ASN A 149 12.26 -9.48 -1.02
CA ASN A 149 13.49 -8.92 -0.45
C ASN A 149 13.72 -9.45 0.98
N PRO A 150 13.64 -10.78 1.23
CA PRO A 150 13.74 -11.32 2.59
C PRO A 150 15.09 -11.05 3.23
N GLU A 151 16.14 -10.85 2.44
CA GLU A 151 17.49 -10.51 2.89
C GLU A 151 17.60 -9.12 3.54
N MET A 152 16.60 -8.27 3.33
CA MET A 152 16.53 -6.96 3.98
C MET A 152 16.04 -7.05 5.43
N PHE A 153 15.60 -8.22 5.88
CA PHE A 153 15.00 -8.40 7.20
C PHE A 153 15.82 -9.39 8.06
N ASP A 154 15.89 -9.10 9.34
CA ASP A 154 16.53 -9.97 10.35
C ASP A 154 15.59 -11.08 10.86
N LEU A 155 14.32 -11.03 10.49
CA LEU A 155 13.27 -11.98 10.84
C LEU A 155 12.58 -12.53 9.59
N PRO A 156 11.95 -13.72 9.67
CA PRO A 156 11.12 -14.21 8.61
C PRO A 156 10.00 -13.22 8.25
N VAL A 157 9.77 -13.01 6.96
CA VAL A 157 8.73 -12.11 6.48
C VAL A 157 7.35 -12.75 6.66
N ALA A 158 6.40 -11.98 7.21
CA ALA A 158 5.01 -12.40 7.33
C ALA A 158 4.33 -12.47 5.95
N ASP A 159 3.43 -13.41 5.78
CA ASP A 159 2.59 -13.56 4.58
C ASP A 159 1.30 -12.71 4.63
N TYR A 160 1.31 -11.70 5.48
CA TYR A 160 0.24 -10.70 5.61
C TYR A 160 0.82 -9.33 5.92
N GLY A 161 0.03 -8.30 5.65
CA GLY A 161 0.31 -6.92 6.02
C GLY A 161 -0.78 -6.36 6.93
N LEU A 162 -0.46 -5.29 7.62
CA LEU A 162 -1.40 -4.53 8.43
C LEU A 162 -1.66 -3.16 7.81
N LEU A 163 -2.87 -2.67 7.99
CA LEU A 163 -3.26 -1.31 7.67
C LEU A 163 -3.87 -0.67 8.92
N ALA A 164 -3.22 0.37 9.44
CA ALA A 164 -3.74 1.17 10.55
C ALA A 164 -4.45 2.39 9.99
N ALA A 165 -5.75 2.50 10.23
CA ALA A 165 -6.57 3.62 9.78
C ALA A 165 -7.02 4.46 10.97
N HIS A 166 -6.60 5.74 11.01
CA HIS A 166 -7.11 6.69 12.00
C HIS A 166 -8.37 7.36 11.47
N MET A 167 -9.49 7.07 12.12
CA MET A 167 -10.85 7.48 11.78
C MET A 167 -11.46 8.35 12.86
N ASN A 168 -12.71 8.78 12.69
CA ASN A 168 -13.46 9.52 13.73
C ASN A 168 -13.62 8.71 15.03
N SER A 169 -13.71 7.38 14.94
CA SER A 169 -13.81 6.44 16.07
C SER A 169 -12.47 6.16 16.78
N GLY A 170 -11.36 6.61 16.21
CA GLY A 170 -10.01 6.32 16.68
C GLY A 170 -9.21 5.52 15.66
N THR A 171 -8.12 4.89 16.11
CA THR A 171 -7.28 4.06 15.25
C THR A 171 -7.79 2.63 15.22
N GLU A 172 -8.07 2.13 14.01
CA GLU A 172 -8.49 0.76 13.75
C GLU A 172 -7.42 0.02 12.93
N LEU A 173 -7.34 -1.29 13.10
CA LEU A 173 -6.35 -2.14 12.45
C LEU A 173 -7.05 -3.17 11.57
N TYR A 174 -6.54 -3.31 10.34
CA TYR A 174 -7.00 -4.28 9.35
C TYR A 174 -5.87 -5.23 8.99
N LYS A 175 -6.19 -6.51 8.78
CA LYS A 175 -5.21 -7.54 8.43
C LYS A 175 -5.48 -8.07 7.03
N ILE A 176 -4.51 -7.91 6.15
CA ILE A 176 -4.60 -8.24 4.74
C ILE A 176 -3.67 -9.41 4.46
N GLN A 177 -4.22 -10.56 4.11
CA GLN A 177 -3.44 -11.75 3.73
C GLN A 177 -2.90 -11.61 2.31
N HIS A 178 -1.70 -12.14 2.07
CA HIS A 178 -1.12 -12.18 0.73
C HIS A 178 -1.95 -13.03 -0.22
N ASP A 179 -2.33 -12.46 -1.35
CA ASP A 179 -2.99 -13.18 -2.44
C ASP A 179 -2.06 -13.24 -3.66
N LYS A 180 -1.43 -14.40 -3.84
CA LYS A 180 -0.48 -14.63 -4.92
C LYS A 180 -1.13 -14.48 -6.31
N GLN A 181 -2.38 -14.91 -6.48
CA GLN A 181 -3.05 -14.86 -7.79
C GLN A 181 -3.38 -13.41 -8.16
N VAL A 182 -3.79 -12.63 -7.17
CA VAL A 182 -4.08 -11.21 -7.37
C VAL A 182 -2.82 -10.44 -7.70
N ILE A 183 -1.74 -10.65 -6.97
CA ILE A 183 -0.50 -9.90 -7.22
C ILE A 183 0.14 -10.24 -8.56
N GLU A 184 0.02 -11.47 -9.06
CA GLU A 184 0.46 -11.83 -10.40
C GLU A 184 -0.29 -11.01 -11.47
N LYS A 185 -1.62 -10.86 -11.34
CA LYS A 185 -2.42 -10.00 -12.24
C LYS A 185 -2.06 -8.52 -12.11
N VAL A 186 -1.83 -8.05 -10.89
CA VAL A 186 -1.38 -6.66 -10.67
C VAL A 186 -0.07 -6.40 -11.40
N ARG A 187 0.88 -7.33 -11.34
CA ARG A 187 2.16 -7.20 -12.04
C ARG A 187 1.98 -7.17 -13.57
N GLU A 188 1.13 -8.02 -14.11
CA GLU A 188 0.80 -8.03 -15.54
C GLU A 188 0.22 -6.68 -15.98
N GLU A 189 -0.77 -6.15 -15.26
CA GLU A 189 -1.37 -4.85 -15.56
C GLU A 189 -0.36 -3.70 -15.44
N CYS A 190 0.47 -3.73 -14.41
CA CYS A 190 1.53 -2.74 -14.25
C CYS A 190 2.57 -2.83 -15.36
N PHE A 191 2.93 -4.04 -15.81
CA PHE A 191 3.83 -4.23 -16.94
C PHE A 191 3.24 -3.67 -18.23
N GLU A 192 1.99 -4.01 -18.54
CA GLU A 192 1.29 -3.47 -19.71
C GLU A 192 1.18 -1.94 -19.66
N PHE A 193 0.88 -1.40 -18.50
CA PHE A 193 0.80 0.03 -18.30
C PHE A 193 2.16 0.72 -18.58
N VAL A 194 3.26 0.16 -18.06
CA VAL A 194 4.61 0.69 -18.33
C VAL A 194 4.97 0.57 -19.81
N GLN A 195 4.57 -0.50 -20.51
CA GLN A 195 4.76 -0.58 -21.96
C GLN A 195 3.99 0.54 -22.70
N ARG A 196 2.73 0.79 -22.33
CA ARG A 196 1.96 1.91 -22.88
C ARG A 196 2.65 3.25 -22.68
N VAL A 197 3.24 3.49 -21.50
CA VAL A 197 4.00 4.71 -21.22
C VAL A 197 5.22 4.82 -22.13
N LYS A 198 5.97 3.74 -22.32
CA LYS A 198 7.15 3.68 -23.21
C LYS A 198 6.78 3.93 -24.68
N ASP A 199 5.69 3.32 -25.12
CA ASP A 199 5.23 3.34 -26.51
C ASP A 199 4.48 4.63 -26.87
N GLY A 200 4.20 5.50 -25.89
CA GLY A 200 3.42 6.71 -26.10
C GLY A 200 1.95 6.45 -26.40
N ASN A 201 1.40 5.33 -25.91
CA ASN A 201 0.02 4.90 -26.11
C ASN A 201 -0.80 5.12 -24.83
N PRO A 202 -1.52 6.25 -24.67
CA PRO A 202 -2.25 6.55 -23.44
C PRO A 202 -3.39 5.53 -23.22
N PRO A 203 -3.70 5.19 -21.96
CA PRO A 203 -4.89 4.42 -21.64
C PRO A 203 -6.15 5.25 -21.93
N ASP A 204 -7.22 4.56 -22.31
CA ASP A 204 -8.53 5.19 -22.42
C ASP A 204 -9.01 5.68 -21.05
N PRO A 205 -9.77 6.78 -21.00
CA PRO A 205 -10.44 7.19 -19.78
C PRO A 205 -11.33 6.06 -19.26
N GLN A 206 -11.10 5.63 -18.04
CA GLN A 206 -11.91 4.61 -17.36
C GLN A 206 -12.69 5.28 -16.25
N ASP A 207 -13.96 4.94 -16.11
CA ASP A 207 -14.68 5.27 -14.91
C ASP A 207 -14.42 4.23 -13.80
N GLU A 208 -14.69 4.61 -12.57
CA GLU A 208 -14.48 3.77 -11.39
C GLU A 208 -15.34 2.50 -11.43
N ALA A 209 -16.52 2.56 -12.06
CA ALA A 209 -17.44 1.44 -12.14
C ALA A 209 -16.91 0.35 -13.08
N ASP A 210 -16.38 0.73 -14.25
CA ASP A 210 -15.75 -0.21 -15.19
C ASP A 210 -14.52 -0.89 -14.58
N ALA A 211 -13.69 -0.11 -13.87
CA ALA A 211 -12.54 -0.66 -13.17
C ALA A 211 -12.94 -1.64 -12.06
N ARG A 212 -13.97 -1.33 -11.28
CA ARG A 212 -14.50 -2.23 -10.24
C ARG A 212 -15.04 -3.52 -10.84
N ASN A 213 -15.78 -3.46 -11.93
CA ASN A 213 -16.29 -4.65 -12.62
C ASN A 213 -15.15 -5.53 -13.14
N ARG A 214 -14.09 -4.95 -13.65
CA ARG A 214 -12.89 -5.66 -14.12
C ARG A 214 -12.14 -6.38 -12.99
N TRP A 215 -12.16 -5.81 -11.78
CA TRP A 215 -11.47 -6.33 -10.60
C TRP A 215 -12.41 -6.89 -9.52
N ALA A 216 -13.70 -7.04 -9.83
CA ALA A 216 -14.76 -7.49 -8.90
C ALA A 216 -14.56 -8.90 -8.32
N VAL A 217 -13.44 -9.52 -8.56
CA VAL A 217 -13.12 -10.89 -8.13
C VAL A 217 -12.62 -10.98 -6.69
N ARG A 218 -12.42 -9.83 -6.04
CA ARG A 218 -12.00 -9.83 -4.65
C ARG A 218 -13.21 -10.03 -3.73
N GLU A 219 -13.43 -11.26 -3.29
CA GLU A 219 -14.29 -11.49 -2.14
C GLU A 219 -13.55 -11.00 -0.89
N LYS A 220 -14.03 -9.92 -0.32
CA LYS A 220 -13.54 -9.43 0.97
C LYS A 220 -13.87 -10.47 2.02
N ASN A 221 -12.86 -10.96 2.72
CA ASN A 221 -13.07 -11.96 3.76
C ASN A 221 -13.84 -11.33 4.93
N PRO A 222 -15.08 -11.77 5.22
CA PRO A 222 -15.86 -11.22 6.32
C PRO A 222 -15.43 -11.78 7.69
N ILE A 223 -14.56 -12.80 7.70
CA ILE A 223 -14.10 -13.41 8.94
C ILE A 223 -12.93 -12.60 9.48
N GLY A 224 -13.12 -12.00 10.64
CA GLY A 224 -12.07 -11.29 11.35
C GLY A 224 -10.88 -12.21 11.59
N CYS A 225 -9.69 -11.75 11.25
CA CYS A 225 -8.47 -12.40 11.67
C CYS A 225 -8.21 -11.98 13.12
N ASP A 226 -8.03 -12.94 14.00
CA ASP A 226 -7.59 -12.68 15.37
C ASP A 226 -6.21 -12.01 15.32
N ILE A 227 -6.16 -10.73 15.64
CA ILE A 227 -4.93 -9.95 15.65
C ILE A 227 -4.23 -10.10 17.00
N GLY A 228 -4.82 -10.92 17.92
CA GLY A 228 -4.29 -11.12 19.25
C GLY A 228 -4.41 -9.85 20.08
N VAL A 229 -5.63 -9.45 20.40
CA VAL A 229 -5.85 -8.40 21.41
C VAL A 229 -5.35 -8.98 22.74
N VAL A 230 -4.27 -8.45 23.26
CA VAL A 230 -3.84 -8.73 24.63
C VAL A 230 -4.84 -8.01 25.53
N GLU A 231 -5.67 -8.77 26.28
CA GLU A 231 -6.52 -8.26 27.34
C GLU A 231 -5.71 -7.61 28.46
#